data_61a7b0cbb893fc08c35818c0df657b9e
#
_entry.id   61a7b0cbb893fc08c35818c0df657b9e
#
_cell.length_a   1.000
_cell.length_b   1.000
_cell.length_c   1.000
_cell.angle_alpha   90.00
_cell.angle_beta   90.00
_cell.angle_gamma   90.00
#
_symmetry.space_group_name_H-M   'P 1'
#
loop_
_entity.id
_entity.type
_entity.pdbx_description
1 polymer ?
#
loop_
_entity_poly.entity_id
_entity_poly.type
_entity_poly.pdbx_seq_one_letter_code
_entity_poly.pdbx_strand_id
1 'polypeptide(L)'
;TWYVQDRNLWAGGVRVKKQAKFLANTAILTGGSLLLRFSNIWFRAYILGKIGTQGMGVYQLTFSIFALAIATCTSGASLSVTRMVAEGRGSPVCIRRCLLFSLGVSFAAAGVLWIGSDFLAQRFLDLSSGLPLRLLAPGLPFMAVCACLKGYFFAIRNSVVPAIAELMEQFTTIGTTIVFFWIFTPFSALMLGSTAGEVASCAVVFLAYRIMTRKQPPKCFNESGSYRQICHIAVPVLSGSFVRSFLSSTENLLVPRGLKRHGAGTDAALSQYGIIQGMVMPILLFPSSFLT
;
A
#
# COMPACT_ATOMS: atom_id res chain seq x y z
N THR A 1 5.81 45.25 -35.75
CA THR A 1 6.52 43.93 -35.95
C THR A 1 7.38 43.55 -34.77
N TRP A 2 7.79 44.47 -33.90
CA TRP A 2 8.63 44.17 -32.73
C TRP A 2 7.87 43.60 -31.50
N TYR A 3 6.58 43.84 -31.41
CA TYR A 3 5.77 43.44 -30.25
C TYR A 3 5.31 41.97 -30.25
N VAL A 4 5.45 41.28 -31.37
CA VAL A 4 5.07 39.84 -31.51
C VAL A 4 6.23 38.91 -31.18
N GLN A 5 7.49 39.38 -31.34
CA GLN A 5 8.68 38.59 -31.13
C GLN A 5 8.98 38.36 -29.63
N ASP A 6 8.69 39.34 -28.79
CA ASP A 6 8.91 39.27 -27.33
C ASP A 6 7.96 38.26 -26.62
N ARG A 7 6.71 38.13 -27.09
CA ARG A 7 5.76 37.18 -26.53
C ARG A 7 6.19 35.72 -26.73
N ASN A 8 6.84 35.42 -27.84
CA ASN A 8 7.32 34.06 -28.13
C ASN A 8 8.57 33.67 -27.34
N LEU A 9 9.43 34.62 -27.01
CA LEU A 9 10.62 34.39 -26.17
C LEU A 9 10.24 34.13 -24.70
N TRP A 10 9.28 34.87 -24.15
CA TRP A 10 8.77 34.65 -22.81
C TRP A 10 7.94 33.35 -22.68
N ALA A 11 7.16 33.01 -23.71
CA ALA A 11 6.43 31.73 -23.77
C ALA A 11 7.37 30.53 -23.88
N GLY A 12 8.48 30.65 -24.59
CA GLY A 12 9.52 29.62 -24.69
C GLY A 12 10.21 29.36 -23.35
N GLY A 13 10.65 30.41 -22.67
CA GLY A 13 11.34 30.30 -21.37
C GLY A 13 10.44 29.71 -20.26
N VAL A 14 9.17 30.06 -20.24
CA VAL A 14 8.19 29.47 -19.29
C VAL A 14 7.92 28.01 -19.61
N ARG A 15 7.84 27.65 -20.91
CA ARG A 15 7.62 26.28 -21.38
C ARG A 15 8.82 25.39 -21.03
N VAL A 16 10.05 25.85 -21.24
CA VAL A 16 11.29 25.13 -20.90
C VAL A 16 11.41 24.92 -19.39
N LYS A 17 11.14 25.95 -18.56
CA LYS A 17 11.13 25.80 -17.08
C LYS A 17 10.07 24.82 -16.61
N LYS A 18 8.90 24.80 -17.24
CA LYS A 18 7.83 23.86 -16.90
C LYS A 18 8.16 22.42 -17.30
N GLN A 19 8.82 22.25 -18.46
CA GLN A 19 9.32 20.94 -18.90
C GLN A 19 10.47 20.44 -18.03
N ALA A 20 11.44 21.28 -17.68
CA ALA A 20 12.55 20.92 -16.79
C ALA A 20 12.03 20.49 -15.40
N LYS A 21 11.04 21.20 -14.84
CA LYS A 21 10.42 20.84 -13.56
C LYS A 21 9.63 19.53 -13.65
N PHE A 22 8.96 19.28 -14.76
CA PHE A 22 8.27 18.01 -15.02
C PHE A 22 9.26 16.84 -15.13
N LEU A 23 10.33 17.00 -15.90
CA LEU A 23 11.40 15.99 -16.05
C LEU A 23 12.08 15.71 -14.70
N ALA A 24 12.39 16.74 -13.92
CA ALA A 24 12.97 16.58 -12.58
C ALA A 24 12.03 15.79 -11.65
N ASN A 25 10.74 16.11 -11.62
CA ASN A 25 9.76 15.37 -10.81
C ASN A 25 9.64 13.91 -11.27
N THR A 26 9.62 13.67 -12.58
CA THR A 26 9.59 12.30 -13.14
C THR A 26 10.85 11.53 -12.77
N ALA A 27 12.02 12.14 -12.90
CA ALA A 27 13.29 11.52 -12.53
C ALA A 27 13.34 11.16 -11.03
N ILE A 28 12.85 12.05 -10.15
CA ILE A 28 12.76 11.79 -8.71
C ILE A 28 11.80 10.62 -8.42
N LEU A 29 10.65 10.60 -9.06
CA LEU A 29 9.68 9.50 -8.88
C LEU A 29 10.24 8.17 -9.39
N THR A 30 10.86 8.16 -10.57
CA THR A 30 11.49 6.95 -11.13
C THR A 30 12.66 6.48 -10.28
N GLY A 31 13.54 7.39 -9.85
CA GLY A 31 14.66 7.06 -8.95
C GLY A 31 14.17 6.52 -7.61
N GLY A 32 13.11 7.13 -7.03
CA GLY A 32 12.47 6.66 -5.81
C GLY A 32 11.87 5.25 -5.96
N SER A 33 11.18 4.98 -7.06
CA SER A 33 10.59 3.65 -7.32
C SER A 33 11.65 2.56 -7.52
N LEU A 34 12.76 2.87 -8.18
CA LEU A 34 13.89 1.96 -8.31
C LEU A 34 14.54 1.67 -6.96
N LEU A 35 14.76 2.70 -6.15
CA LEU A 35 15.31 2.56 -4.80
C LEU A 35 14.42 1.65 -3.93
N LEU A 36 13.09 1.83 -3.98
CA LEU A 36 12.14 0.96 -3.28
C LEU A 36 12.25 -0.50 -3.72
N ARG A 37 12.38 -0.75 -5.02
CA ARG A 37 12.50 -2.12 -5.54
C ARG A 37 13.79 -2.79 -5.11
N PHE A 38 14.94 -2.09 -5.21
CA PHE A 38 16.22 -2.60 -4.71
C PHE A 38 16.16 -2.90 -3.21
N SER A 39 15.64 -1.96 -2.42
CA SER A 39 15.47 -2.13 -0.97
C SER A 39 14.58 -3.33 -0.65
N ASN A 40 13.50 -3.54 -1.42
CA ASN A 40 12.59 -4.65 -1.22
C ASN A 40 13.25 -6.01 -1.53
N ILE A 41 13.99 -6.11 -2.65
CA ILE A 41 14.73 -7.34 -3.01
C ILE A 41 15.78 -7.65 -1.94
N TRP A 42 16.57 -6.66 -1.53
CA TRP A 42 17.57 -6.82 -0.48
C TRP A 42 16.94 -7.26 0.84
N PHE A 43 15.84 -6.62 1.24
CA PHE A 43 15.12 -6.96 2.47
C PHE A 43 14.55 -8.37 2.44
N ARG A 44 14.00 -8.82 1.32
CA ARG A 44 13.52 -10.20 1.15
C ARG A 44 14.66 -11.22 1.26
N ALA A 45 15.83 -10.93 0.67
CA ALA A 45 17.01 -11.78 0.82
C ALA A 45 17.48 -11.85 2.28
N TYR A 46 17.47 -10.70 2.98
CA TYR A 46 17.80 -10.65 4.40
C TYR A 46 16.83 -11.47 5.26
N ILE A 47 15.53 -11.33 5.03
CA ILE A 47 14.48 -12.10 5.71
C ILE A 47 14.70 -13.60 5.48
N LEU A 48 14.91 -14.00 4.21
CA LEU A 48 15.14 -15.39 3.85
C LEU A 48 16.30 -16.01 4.64
N GLY A 49 17.38 -15.26 4.82
CA GLY A 49 18.51 -15.70 5.65
C GLY A 49 18.19 -15.88 7.15
N LYS A 50 17.15 -15.20 7.66
CA LYS A 50 16.73 -15.26 9.06
C LYS A 50 15.65 -16.31 9.35
N ILE A 51 14.66 -16.46 8.47
CA ILE A 51 13.50 -17.34 8.69
C ILE A 51 13.54 -18.62 7.84
N GLY A 52 14.51 -18.73 6.92
CA GLY A 52 14.64 -19.86 6.01
C GLY A 52 13.55 -19.88 4.91
N THR A 53 13.66 -20.86 4.02
CA THR A 53 12.78 -20.99 2.86
C THR A 53 11.33 -21.35 3.25
N GLN A 54 11.15 -22.23 4.22
CA GLN A 54 9.83 -22.59 4.74
C GLN A 54 9.15 -21.40 5.42
N GLY A 55 9.88 -20.68 6.29
CA GLY A 55 9.38 -19.46 6.94
C GLY A 55 8.98 -18.38 5.92
N MET A 56 9.72 -18.26 4.82
CA MET A 56 9.38 -17.35 3.73
C MET A 56 8.07 -17.72 3.05
N GLY A 57 7.79 -19.03 2.88
CA GLY A 57 6.51 -19.51 2.36
C GLY A 57 5.34 -19.13 3.27
N VAL A 58 5.46 -19.35 4.57
CA VAL A 58 4.45 -18.95 5.57
C VAL A 58 4.26 -17.43 5.58
N TYR A 59 5.35 -16.66 5.50
CA TYR A 59 5.31 -15.21 5.41
C TYR A 59 4.49 -14.74 4.20
N GLN A 60 4.76 -15.29 3.01
CA GLN A 60 4.02 -14.93 1.78
C GLN A 60 2.54 -15.30 1.85
N LEU A 61 2.20 -16.46 2.42
CA LEU A 61 0.81 -16.86 2.62
C LEU A 61 0.08 -15.95 3.61
N THR A 62 0.73 -15.55 4.70
CA THR A 62 0.19 -14.61 5.69
C THR A 62 -0.13 -13.27 5.04
N PHE A 63 0.81 -12.73 4.25
CA PHE A 63 0.59 -11.48 3.50
C PHE A 63 -0.46 -11.62 2.40
N SER A 64 -0.62 -12.80 1.80
CA SER A 64 -1.67 -13.05 0.81
C SER A 64 -3.08 -12.95 1.43
N ILE A 65 -3.27 -13.48 2.63
CA ILE A 65 -4.52 -13.34 3.39
C ILE A 65 -4.72 -11.88 3.82
N PHE A 66 -3.67 -11.23 4.31
CA PHE A 66 -3.71 -9.84 4.74
C PHE A 66 -4.00 -8.89 3.56
N ALA A 67 -3.51 -9.16 2.36
CA ALA A 67 -3.77 -8.40 1.15
C ALA A 67 -5.27 -8.31 0.79
N LEU A 68 -6.05 -9.34 1.10
CA LEU A 68 -7.50 -9.30 0.94
C LEU A 68 -8.14 -8.25 1.85
N ALA A 69 -7.71 -8.18 3.11
CA ALA A 69 -8.18 -7.16 4.06
C ALA A 69 -7.73 -5.76 3.63
N ILE A 70 -6.47 -5.60 3.19
CA ILE A 70 -5.95 -4.33 2.66
C ILE A 70 -6.79 -3.83 1.48
N ALA A 71 -7.04 -4.68 0.48
CA ALA A 71 -7.80 -4.31 -0.71
C ALA A 71 -9.22 -3.82 -0.35
N THR A 72 -9.85 -4.47 0.64
CA THR A 72 -11.17 -4.06 1.15
C THR A 72 -11.13 -2.70 1.85
N CYS A 73 -10.05 -2.38 2.57
CA CYS A 73 -9.96 -1.13 3.34
C CYS A 73 -9.52 0.07 2.50
N THR A 74 -8.65 -0.14 1.49
CA THR A 74 -7.91 0.96 0.85
C THR A 74 -8.48 1.38 -0.50
N SER A 75 -8.95 0.45 -1.34
CA SER A 75 -9.28 0.73 -2.74
C SER A 75 -10.45 1.69 -2.91
N GLY A 76 -11.55 1.47 -2.18
CA GLY A 76 -12.74 2.31 -2.24
C GLY A 76 -12.50 3.71 -1.68
N ALA A 77 -11.74 3.82 -0.60
CA ALA A 77 -11.43 5.08 0.06
C ALA A 77 -10.57 5.99 -0.83
N SER A 78 -9.46 5.47 -1.34
CA SER A 78 -8.54 6.23 -2.19
C SER A 78 -9.24 6.78 -3.44
N LEU A 79 -9.95 5.92 -4.18
CA LEU A 79 -10.59 6.33 -5.43
C LEU A 79 -11.75 7.31 -5.19
N SER A 80 -12.55 7.12 -4.12
CA SER A 80 -13.64 8.04 -3.78
C SER A 80 -13.11 9.44 -3.52
N VAL A 81 -12.05 9.58 -2.71
CA VAL A 81 -11.43 10.89 -2.45
C VAL A 81 -10.84 11.47 -3.72
N THR A 82 -10.09 10.69 -4.49
CA THR A 82 -9.46 11.15 -5.73
C THR A 82 -10.52 11.71 -6.70
N ARG A 83 -11.63 11.01 -6.89
CA ARG A 83 -12.69 11.43 -7.78
C ARG A 83 -13.40 12.67 -7.27
N MET A 84 -13.80 12.71 -6.00
CA MET A 84 -14.53 13.85 -5.44
C MET A 84 -13.69 15.14 -5.44
N VAL A 85 -12.41 15.03 -5.13
CA VAL A 85 -11.49 16.17 -5.20
C VAL A 85 -11.25 16.61 -6.64
N ALA A 86 -11.07 15.68 -7.58
CA ALA A 86 -10.89 15.98 -9.00
C ALA A 86 -12.13 16.65 -9.65
N GLU A 87 -13.35 16.27 -9.20
CA GLU A 87 -14.62 16.88 -9.61
C GLU A 87 -14.88 18.27 -8.95
N GLY A 88 -13.95 18.77 -8.13
CA GLY A 88 -14.09 20.06 -7.43
C GLY A 88 -14.99 20.01 -6.18
N ARG A 89 -15.43 18.82 -5.75
CA ARG A 89 -16.30 18.60 -4.58
C ARG A 89 -15.50 18.27 -3.31
N GLY A 90 -14.17 18.42 -3.34
CA GLY A 90 -13.25 18.06 -2.28
C GLY A 90 -13.25 19.03 -1.08
N SER A 91 -14.41 19.31 -0.48
CA SER A 91 -14.47 20.10 0.74
C SER A 91 -13.80 19.37 1.92
N PRO A 92 -13.25 20.07 2.93
CA PRO A 92 -12.68 19.44 4.14
C PRO A 92 -13.67 18.51 4.84
N VAL A 93 -14.96 18.86 4.78
CA VAL A 93 -16.05 18.03 5.34
C VAL A 93 -16.21 16.73 4.57
N CYS A 94 -16.10 16.78 3.24
CA CYS A 94 -16.17 15.60 2.38
C CYS A 94 -14.99 14.65 2.66
N ILE A 95 -13.77 15.17 2.72
CA ILE A 95 -12.57 14.38 3.03
C ILE A 95 -12.69 13.72 4.41
N ARG A 96 -13.18 14.46 5.42
CA ARG A 96 -13.43 13.92 6.76
C ARG A 96 -14.48 12.79 6.74
N ARG A 97 -15.56 12.92 5.96
CA ARG A 97 -16.57 11.85 5.80
C ARG A 97 -15.98 10.60 5.14
N CYS A 98 -15.17 10.77 4.09
CA CYS A 98 -14.45 9.67 3.45
C CYS A 98 -13.48 8.98 4.43
N LEU A 99 -12.75 9.74 5.25
CA LEU A 99 -11.88 9.21 6.29
C LEU A 99 -12.66 8.40 7.34
N LEU A 100 -13.79 8.93 7.84
CA LEU A 100 -14.63 8.24 8.81
C LEU A 100 -15.22 6.95 8.24
N PHE A 101 -15.71 6.99 6.99
CA PHE A 101 -16.20 5.81 6.29
C PHE A 101 -15.09 4.75 6.14
N SER A 102 -13.91 5.16 5.68
CA SER A 102 -12.76 4.28 5.50
C SER A 102 -12.28 3.67 6.83
N LEU A 103 -12.25 4.46 7.90
CA LEU A 103 -11.94 3.98 9.25
C LEU A 103 -12.98 2.96 9.74
N GLY A 104 -14.27 3.21 9.53
CA GLY A 104 -15.32 2.26 9.89
C GLY A 104 -15.15 0.91 9.21
N VAL A 105 -14.91 0.91 7.89
CA VAL A 105 -14.65 -0.31 7.10
C VAL A 105 -13.38 -1.01 7.59
N SER A 106 -12.31 -0.27 7.85
CA SER A 106 -11.03 -0.85 8.27
C SER A 106 -11.07 -1.42 9.69
N PHE A 107 -11.79 -0.79 10.63
CA PHE A 107 -11.99 -1.36 11.96
C PHE A 107 -12.84 -2.63 11.91
N ALA A 108 -13.86 -2.68 11.06
CA ALA A 108 -14.66 -3.88 10.86
C ALA A 108 -13.79 -5.02 10.26
N ALA A 109 -12.98 -4.73 9.23
CA ALA A 109 -12.08 -5.70 8.63
C ALA A 109 -10.98 -6.15 9.61
N ALA A 110 -10.41 -5.24 10.41
CA ALA A 110 -9.44 -5.57 11.45
C ALA A 110 -10.07 -6.47 12.53
N GLY A 111 -11.31 -6.20 12.95
CA GLY A 111 -12.05 -7.02 13.89
C GLY A 111 -12.32 -8.43 13.36
N VAL A 112 -12.77 -8.54 12.11
CA VAL A 112 -12.97 -9.84 11.44
C VAL A 112 -11.65 -10.62 11.34
N LEU A 113 -10.56 -9.94 10.94
CA LEU A 113 -9.24 -10.57 10.86
C LEU A 113 -8.72 -11.00 12.23
N TRP A 114 -8.94 -10.18 13.26
CA TRP A 114 -8.52 -10.50 14.63
C TRP A 114 -9.26 -11.71 15.20
N ILE A 115 -10.59 -11.74 15.09
CA ILE A 115 -11.43 -12.83 15.57
C ILE A 115 -11.18 -14.11 14.74
N GLY A 116 -11.10 -13.97 13.42
CA GLY A 116 -10.89 -15.09 12.49
C GLY A 116 -9.42 -15.57 12.38
N SER A 117 -8.48 -14.92 13.07
CA SER A 117 -7.04 -15.17 12.91
C SER A 117 -6.63 -16.62 13.16
N ASP A 118 -7.15 -17.26 14.22
CA ASP A 118 -6.79 -18.64 14.55
C ASP A 118 -7.39 -19.63 13.55
N PHE A 119 -8.63 -19.42 13.13
CA PHE A 119 -9.25 -20.23 12.09
C PHE A 119 -8.49 -20.13 10.75
N LEU A 120 -8.12 -18.92 10.35
CA LEU A 120 -7.35 -18.69 9.13
C LEU A 120 -5.95 -19.30 9.22
N ALA A 121 -5.28 -19.15 10.37
CA ALA A 121 -3.95 -19.69 10.61
C ALA A 121 -3.94 -21.23 10.54
N GLN A 122 -4.85 -21.89 11.22
CA GLN A 122 -4.93 -23.34 11.24
C GLN A 122 -5.39 -23.93 9.89
N ARG A 123 -6.38 -23.29 9.24
CA ARG A 123 -6.98 -23.83 8.02
C ARG A 123 -6.15 -23.59 6.77
N PHE A 124 -5.41 -22.48 6.71
CA PHE A 124 -4.74 -22.04 5.48
C PHE A 124 -3.21 -21.94 5.59
N LEU A 125 -2.68 -21.71 6.79
CA LEU A 125 -1.24 -21.49 6.99
C LEU A 125 -0.56 -22.69 7.63
N ASP A 126 -1.31 -23.69 8.10
CA ASP A 126 -0.81 -24.81 8.93
C ASP A 126 -0.04 -24.33 10.16
N LEU A 127 -0.41 -23.17 10.71
CA LEU A 127 0.16 -22.59 11.92
C LEU A 127 -0.71 -22.92 13.12
N SER A 128 -0.06 -23.22 14.25
CA SER A 128 -0.73 -23.49 15.54
C SER A 128 -1.36 -22.22 16.17
N SER A 129 -0.98 -21.02 15.72
CA SER A 129 -1.45 -19.75 16.29
C SER A 129 -1.69 -18.69 15.23
N GLY A 130 -2.76 -17.90 15.40
CA GLY A 130 -3.10 -16.73 14.60
C GLY A 130 -2.34 -15.45 14.94
N LEU A 131 -1.34 -15.53 15.80
CA LEU A 131 -0.51 -14.39 16.23
C LEU A 131 -0.03 -13.49 15.08
N PRO A 132 0.51 -14.02 13.94
CA PRO A 132 0.97 -13.19 12.85
C PRO A 132 -0.13 -12.29 12.27
N LEU A 133 -1.31 -12.82 12.07
CA LEU A 133 -2.46 -12.06 11.56
C LEU A 133 -2.97 -11.04 12.58
N ARG A 134 -2.96 -11.38 13.87
CA ARG A 134 -3.33 -10.45 14.95
C ARG A 134 -2.38 -9.26 15.04
N LEU A 135 -1.08 -9.47 14.82
CA LEU A 135 -0.08 -8.40 14.84
C LEU A 135 -0.19 -7.46 13.64
N LEU A 136 -0.70 -7.94 12.50
CA LEU A 136 -0.94 -7.13 11.30
C LEU A 136 -2.26 -6.37 11.36
N ALA A 137 -3.27 -6.89 12.04
CA ALA A 137 -4.61 -6.30 12.05
C ALA A 137 -4.66 -4.82 12.49
N PRO A 138 -3.90 -4.35 13.51
CA PRO A 138 -3.85 -2.93 13.88
C PRO A 138 -3.30 -2.01 12.78
N GLY A 139 -2.56 -2.53 11.81
CA GLY A 139 -2.06 -1.78 10.65
C GLY A 139 -3.18 -1.31 9.71
N LEU A 140 -4.29 -2.06 9.61
CA LEU A 140 -5.38 -1.77 8.66
C LEU A 140 -5.99 -0.37 8.79
N PRO A 141 -6.32 0.16 9.99
CA PRO A 141 -6.82 1.52 10.12
C PRO A 141 -5.84 2.58 9.64
N PHE A 142 -4.53 2.40 9.88
CA PHE A 142 -3.49 3.32 9.41
C PHE A 142 -3.36 3.28 7.89
N MET A 143 -3.38 2.08 7.29
CA MET A 143 -3.40 1.91 5.83
C MET A 143 -4.60 2.59 5.19
N ALA A 144 -5.79 2.47 5.77
CA ALA A 144 -7.00 3.08 5.26
C ALA A 144 -6.94 4.62 5.28
N VAL A 145 -6.44 5.21 6.38
CA VAL A 145 -6.20 6.66 6.48
C VAL A 145 -5.16 7.11 5.47
N CYS A 146 -4.05 6.38 5.37
CA CYS A 146 -2.97 6.66 4.44
C CYS A 146 -3.47 6.62 2.99
N ALA A 147 -4.23 5.59 2.59
CA ALA A 147 -4.80 5.46 1.26
C ALA A 147 -5.77 6.59 0.92
N CYS A 148 -6.62 6.98 1.86
CA CYS A 148 -7.55 8.09 1.71
C CYS A 148 -6.82 9.42 1.45
N LEU A 149 -5.77 9.72 2.24
CA LEU A 149 -4.98 10.93 2.09
C LEU A 149 -4.07 10.89 0.85
N LYS A 150 -3.47 9.74 0.50
CA LYS A 150 -2.76 9.55 -0.77
C LYS A 150 -3.68 9.86 -1.95
N GLY A 151 -4.96 9.43 -1.90
CA GLY A 151 -5.98 9.77 -2.90
C GLY A 151 -6.20 11.26 -3.08
N TYR A 152 -6.19 12.05 -1.99
CA TYR A 152 -6.21 13.50 -2.06
C TYR A 152 -5.01 14.09 -2.82
N PHE A 153 -3.79 13.62 -2.49
CA PHE A 153 -2.56 14.08 -3.15
C PHE A 153 -2.53 13.71 -4.64
N PHE A 154 -3.01 12.54 -5.03
CA PHE A 154 -3.14 12.16 -6.45
C PHE A 154 -4.12 13.06 -7.20
N ALA A 155 -5.25 13.41 -6.58
CA ALA A 155 -6.24 14.31 -7.18
C ALA A 155 -5.69 15.71 -7.48
N ILE A 156 -4.83 16.24 -6.60
CA ILE A 156 -4.16 17.54 -6.81
C ILE A 156 -2.86 17.42 -7.63
N ARG A 157 -2.62 16.25 -8.24
CA ARG A 157 -1.43 15.95 -9.06
C ARG A 157 -0.09 16.13 -8.33
N ASN A 158 -0.08 15.91 -7.03
CA ASN A 158 1.14 15.92 -6.21
C ASN A 158 1.54 14.49 -5.84
N SER A 159 2.24 13.81 -6.73
CA SER A 159 2.70 12.42 -6.51
C SER A 159 3.95 12.33 -5.63
N VAL A 160 4.61 13.45 -5.31
CA VAL A 160 5.84 13.46 -4.52
C VAL A 160 5.57 13.06 -3.08
N VAL A 161 4.48 13.54 -2.48
CA VAL A 161 4.14 13.20 -1.08
C VAL A 161 3.86 11.72 -0.91
N PRO A 162 3.01 11.06 -1.74
CA PRO A 162 2.85 9.62 -1.71
C PRO A 162 4.16 8.85 -1.88
N ALA A 163 5.04 9.27 -2.80
CA ALA A 163 6.32 8.61 -3.03
C ALA A 163 7.27 8.70 -1.82
N ILE A 164 7.35 9.86 -1.17
CA ILE A 164 8.12 10.04 0.07
C ILE A 164 7.55 9.16 1.19
N ALA A 165 6.23 9.07 1.29
CA ALA A 165 5.58 8.25 2.30
C ALA A 165 5.90 6.76 2.10
N GLU A 166 5.93 6.26 0.86
CA GLU A 166 6.32 4.88 0.54
C GLU A 166 7.80 4.59 0.86
N LEU A 167 8.68 5.54 0.60
CA LEU A 167 10.09 5.44 1.00
C LEU A 167 10.22 5.36 2.53
N MET A 168 9.55 6.24 3.25
CA MET A 168 9.56 6.26 4.72
C MET A 168 8.97 4.96 5.30
N GLU A 169 7.88 4.46 4.73
CA GLU A 169 7.28 3.17 5.06
C GLU A 169 8.28 2.03 4.94
N GLN A 170 8.92 1.92 3.77
CA GLN A 170 9.89 0.86 3.48
C GLN A 170 11.11 0.91 4.42
N PHE A 171 11.73 2.08 4.58
CA PHE A 171 12.89 2.23 5.46
C PHE A 171 12.55 2.02 6.93
N THR A 172 11.39 2.49 7.39
CA THR A 172 10.91 2.23 8.74
C THR A 172 10.64 0.75 8.96
N THR A 173 9.98 0.07 8.02
CA THR A 173 9.75 -1.38 8.06
C THR A 173 11.06 -2.13 8.19
N ILE A 174 12.05 -1.82 7.36
CA ILE A 174 13.37 -2.47 7.40
C ILE A 174 14.06 -2.21 8.74
N GLY A 175 14.15 -0.94 9.16
CA GLY A 175 14.84 -0.55 10.39
C GLY A 175 14.21 -1.16 11.63
N THR A 176 12.87 -1.07 11.77
CA THR A 176 12.16 -1.63 12.92
C THR A 176 12.21 -3.17 12.93
N THR A 177 12.12 -3.82 11.77
CA THR A 177 12.25 -5.27 11.69
C THR A 177 13.63 -5.74 12.15
N ILE A 178 14.70 -5.06 11.71
CA ILE A 178 16.07 -5.40 12.14
C ILE A 178 16.23 -5.26 13.65
N VAL A 179 15.71 -4.17 14.23
CA VAL A 179 15.74 -3.94 15.68
C VAL A 179 14.91 -4.99 16.41
N PHE A 180 13.74 -5.31 15.92
CA PHE A 180 12.83 -6.27 16.56
C PHE A 180 13.33 -7.73 16.47
N PHE A 181 14.18 -8.08 15.51
CA PHE A 181 14.85 -9.39 15.50
C PHE A 181 15.72 -9.66 16.74
N TRP A 182 16.14 -8.61 17.46
CA TRP A 182 16.91 -8.76 18.69
C TRP A 182 16.02 -9.00 19.92
N ILE A 183 14.72 -8.66 19.84
CA ILE A 183 13.82 -8.66 21.00
C ILE A 183 12.73 -9.73 20.86
N PHE A 184 12.23 -9.95 19.66
CA PHE A 184 11.09 -10.82 19.39
C PHE A 184 11.48 -12.01 18.51
N THR A 185 10.55 -12.99 18.45
CA THR A 185 10.70 -14.08 17.48
C THR A 185 10.73 -13.50 16.06
N PRO A 186 11.50 -14.11 15.14
CA PRO A 186 11.69 -13.56 13.79
C PRO A 186 10.37 -13.27 13.05
N PHE A 187 9.37 -14.11 13.24
CA PHE A 187 8.05 -13.94 12.61
C PHE A 187 7.27 -12.76 13.18
N SER A 188 7.25 -12.60 14.51
CA SER A 188 6.61 -11.46 15.17
C SER A 188 7.29 -10.13 14.84
N ALA A 189 8.62 -10.14 14.75
CA ALA A 189 9.42 -8.97 14.38
C ALA A 189 9.06 -8.47 12.98
N LEU A 190 8.85 -9.37 12.01
CA LEU A 190 8.41 -9.03 10.65
C LEU A 190 7.03 -8.37 10.62
N MET A 191 6.07 -8.94 11.38
CA MET A 191 4.70 -8.42 11.43
C MET A 191 4.64 -7.05 12.11
N LEU A 192 5.33 -6.89 13.24
CA LEU A 192 5.42 -5.63 13.96
C LEU A 192 6.17 -4.56 13.16
N GLY A 193 7.26 -4.94 12.49
CA GLY A 193 8.01 -4.04 11.61
C GLY A 193 7.17 -3.51 10.46
N SER A 194 6.37 -4.37 9.82
CA SER A 194 5.42 -3.97 8.78
C SER A 194 4.37 -3.00 9.32
N THR A 195 3.76 -3.29 10.47
CA THR A 195 2.78 -2.40 11.11
C THR A 195 3.40 -1.04 11.47
N ALA A 196 4.65 -1.02 11.97
CA ALA A 196 5.36 0.21 12.29
C ALA A 196 5.62 1.06 11.03
N GLY A 197 5.96 0.43 9.90
CA GLY A 197 6.11 1.11 8.61
C GLY A 197 4.83 1.80 8.16
N GLU A 198 3.69 1.13 8.28
CA GLU A 198 2.37 1.70 7.96
C GLU A 198 2.03 2.91 8.83
N VAL A 199 2.33 2.84 10.13
CA VAL A 199 2.13 3.98 11.05
C VAL A 199 3.00 5.17 10.63
N ALA A 200 4.27 4.93 10.27
CA ALA A 200 5.17 5.96 9.81
C ALA A 200 4.70 6.61 8.50
N SER A 201 4.29 5.81 7.51
CA SER A 201 3.71 6.28 6.25
C SER A 201 2.48 7.14 6.49
N CYS A 202 1.57 6.67 7.34
CA CYS A 202 0.37 7.41 7.72
C CYS A 202 0.71 8.75 8.38
N ALA A 203 1.68 8.77 9.29
CA ALA A 203 2.12 10.00 9.96
C ALA A 203 2.68 11.04 8.97
N VAL A 204 3.52 10.60 8.02
CA VAL A 204 4.11 11.47 6.99
C VAL A 204 3.01 12.09 6.11
N VAL A 205 2.09 11.27 5.60
CA VAL A 205 1.01 11.74 4.72
C VAL A 205 0.06 12.67 5.48
N PHE A 206 -0.26 12.33 6.73
CA PHE A 206 -1.13 13.14 7.58
C PHE A 206 -0.50 14.51 7.90
N LEU A 207 0.79 14.53 8.23
CA LEU A 207 1.53 15.77 8.50
C LEU A 207 1.59 16.64 7.24
N ALA A 208 1.91 16.06 6.09
CA ALA A 208 1.91 16.76 4.80
C ALA A 208 0.53 17.36 4.48
N TYR A 209 -0.54 16.60 4.70
CA TYR A 209 -1.92 17.07 4.52
C TYR A 209 -2.23 18.26 5.45
N ARG A 210 -1.86 18.19 6.71
CA ARG A 210 -2.06 19.28 7.70
C ARG A 210 -1.32 20.55 7.31
N ILE A 211 -0.06 20.42 6.89
CA ILE A 211 0.77 21.57 6.48
C ILE A 211 0.17 22.22 5.23
N MET A 212 -0.23 21.41 4.26
CA MET A 212 -0.77 21.92 2.99
C MET A 212 -2.13 22.60 3.17
N THR A 213 -3.02 22.00 3.96
CA THR A 213 -4.36 22.54 4.24
C THR A 213 -4.33 23.82 5.04
N ARG A 214 -3.30 24.01 5.89
CA ARG A 214 -3.09 25.29 6.59
C ARG A 214 -2.63 26.41 5.67
N LYS A 215 -1.82 26.10 4.63
CA LYS A 215 -1.29 27.10 3.68
C LYS A 215 -2.30 27.48 2.60
N GLN A 216 -3.07 26.52 2.12
CA GLN A 216 -4.09 26.69 1.07
C GLN A 216 -5.31 25.87 1.45
N PRO A 217 -6.31 26.47 2.12
CA PRO A 217 -7.55 25.76 2.38
C PRO A 217 -8.17 25.33 1.05
N PRO A 218 -8.64 24.07 0.93
CA PRO A 218 -9.27 23.61 -0.29
C PRO A 218 -10.44 24.53 -0.63
N LYS A 219 -10.50 25.00 -1.89
CA LYS A 219 -11.57 25.87 -2.37
C LYS A 219 -12.89 25.12 -2.18
N CYS A 220 -13.68 25.57 -1.23
CA CYS A 220 -14.98 24.99 -0.95
C CYS A 220 -15.94 25.35 -2.08
N PHE A 221 -16.26 24.41 -2.96
CA PHE A 221 -17.50 24.45 -3.70
C PHE A 221 -18.63 23.95 -2.77
N ASN A 222 -19.77 24.57 -2.86
CA ASN A 222 -20.88 24.56 -1.87
C ASN A 222 -21.61 23.22 -1.69
N GLU A 223 -21.19 22.14 -2.33
CA GLU A 223 -21.79 20.82 -2.17
C GLU A 223 -20.93 19.92 -1.25
N SER A 224 -21.37 19.77 -0.01
CA SER A 224 -20.87 18.74 0.89
C SER A 224 -21.27 17.36 0.35
N GLY A 225 -20.32 16.60 -0.21
CA GLY A 225 -20.56 15.24 -0.67
C GLY A 225 -21.32 14.41 0.38
N SER A 226 -22.48 13.90 -0.03
CA SER A 226 -23.33 13.05 0.83
C SER A 226 -22.68 11.68 1.00
N TYR A 227 -22.86 11.01 2.15
CA TYR A 227 -22.47 9.62 2.36
C TYR A 227 -22.98 8.68 1.26
N ARG A 228 -24.19 8.93 0.73
CA ARG A 228 -24.76 8.18 -0.39
C ARG A 228 -23.91 8.25 -1.64
N GLN A 229 -23.35 9.42 -1.96
CA GLN A 229 -22.45 9.60 -3.11
C GLN A 229 -21.11 8.87 -2.89
N ILE A 230 -20.56 8.94 -1.66
CA ILE A 230 -19.35 8.21 -1.30
C ILE A 230 -19.57 6.70 -1.47
N CYS A 231 -20.64 6.15 -0.93
CA CYS A 231 -21.00 4.74 -1.06
C CYS A 231 -21.21 4.32 -2.52
N HIS A 232 -21.88 5.15 -3.32
CA HIS A 232 -22.15 4.88 -4.74
C HIS A 232 -20.85 4.76 -5.57
N ILE A 233 -19.80 5.48 -5.19
CA ILE A 233 -18.46 5.38 -5.82
C ILE A 233 -17.65 4.25 -5.19
N ALA A 234 -17.63 4.18 -3.85
CA ALA A 234 -16.78 3.26 -3.12
C ALA A 234 -17.19 1.79 -3.30
N VAL A 235 -18.49 1.48 -3.21
CA VAL A 235 -18.98 0.09 -3.21
C VAL A 235 -18.62 -0.69 -4.48
N PRO A 236 -18.83 -0.19 -5.71
CA PRO A 236 -18.43 -0.92 -6.92
C PRO A 236 -16.93 -1.16 -7.00
N VAL A 237 -16.13 -0.18 -6.55
CA VAL A 237 -14.66 -0.29 -6.56
C VAL A 237 -14.19 -1.29 -5.50
N LEU A 238 -14.77 -1.23 -4.31
CA LEU A 238 -14.50 -2.20 -3.24
C LEU A 238 -14.82 -3.62 -3.70
N SER A 239 -15.99 -3.84 -4.33
CA SER A 239 -16.39 -5.16 -4.79
C SER A 239 -15.43 -5.71 -5.87
N GLY A 240 -15.06 -4.89 -6.85
CA GLY A 240 -14.09 -5.28 -7.88
C GLY A 240 -12.70 -5.60 -7.31
N SER A 241 -12.21 -4.77 -6.41
CA SER A 241 -10.92 -4.98 -5.73
C SER A 241 -10.95 -6.19 -4.81
N PHE A 242 -12.06 -6.42 -4.11
CA PHE A 242 -12.25 -7.61 -3.28
C PHE A 242 -12.19 -8.88 -4.11
N VAL A 243 -12.95 -8.96 -5.20
CA VAL A 243 -12.95 -10.13 -6.10
C VAL A 243 -11.55 -10.40 -6.65
N ARG A 244 -10.85 -9.37 -7.12
CA ARG A 244 -9.47 -9.50 -7.62
C ARG A 244 -8.52 -10.02 -6.54
N SER A 245 -8.56 -9.45 -5.34
CA SER A 245 -7.70 -9.88 -4.23
C SER A 245 -8.07 -11.27 -3.74
N PHE A 246 -9.36 -11.60 -3.72
CA PHE A 246 -9.83 -12.95 -3.36
C PHE A 246 -9.30 -14.00 -4.33
N LEU A 247 -9.38 -13.76 -5.64
CA LEU A 247 -8.83 -14.64 -6.66
C LEU A 247 -7.32 -14.82 -6.50
N SER A 248 -6.59 -13.71 -6.33
CA SER A 248 -5.13 -13.74 -6.12
C SER A 248 -4.74 -14.46 -4.84
N SER A 249 -5.46 -14.23 -3.73
CA SER A 249 -5.21 -14.94 -2.47
C SER A 249 -5.52 -16.43 -2.59
N THR A 250 -6.60 -16.78 -3.31
CA THR A 250 -6.96 -18.18 -3.57
C THR A 250 -5.90 -18.88 -4.42
N GLU A 251 -5.40 -18.22 -5.48
CA GLU A 251 -4.29 -18.71 -6.30
C GLU A 251 -3.06 -18.99 -5.43
N ASN A 252 -2.64 -18.04 -4.62
CA ASN A 252 -1.50 -18.19 -3.73
C ASN A 252 -1.65 -19.32 -2.70
N LEU A 253 -2.86 -19.57 -2.21
CA LEU A 253 -3.17 -20.66 -1.28
C LEU A 253 -3.26 -22.03 -1.96
N LEU A 254 -3.65 -22.07 -3.24
CA LEU A 254 -3.78 -23.32 -4.00
C LEU A 254 -2.42 -23.89 -4.42
N VAL A 255 -1.42 -23.05 -4.67
CA VAL A 255 -0.09 -23.49 -5.12
C VAL A 255 0.57 -24.47 -4.12
N PRO A 256 0.74 -24.16 -2.83
CA PRO A 256 1.30 -25.12 -1.88
C PRO A 256 0.44 -26.38 -1.70
N ARG A 257 -0.89 -26.21 -1.75
CA ARG A 257 -1.80 -27.36 -1.67
C ARG A 257 -1.69 -28.30 -2.86
N GLY A 258 -1.51 -27.76 -4.07
CA GLY A 258 -1.26 -28.53 -5.28
C GLY A 258 0.04 -29.34 -5.17
N LEU A 259 1.12 -28.70 -4.69
CA LEU A 259 2.41 -29.37 -4.46
C LEU A 259 2.29 -30.52 -3.44
N LYS A 260 1.55 -30.32 -2.35
CA LYS A 260 1.28 -31.38 -1.36
C LYS A 260 0.54 -32.56 -1.96
N ARG A 261 -0.44 -32.33 -2.83
CA ARG A 261 -1.20 -33.41 -3.51
C ARG A 261 -0.34 -34.26 -4.46
N HIS A 262 0.72 -33.69 -5.00
CA HIS A 262 1.69 -34.38 -5.86
C HIS A 262 2.82 -35.08 -5.10
N GLY A 263 2.68 -35.26 -3.78
CA GLY A 263 3.62 -36.03 -2.97
C GLY A 263 4.74 -35.22 -2.32
N ALA A 264 4.75 -33.90 -2.45
CA ALA A 264 5.69 -33.08 -1.71
C ALA A 264 5.29 -33.01 -0.22
N GLY A 265 6.25 -33.18 0.67
CA GLY A 265 6.04 -32.94 2.11
C GLY A 265 5.61 -31.48 2.35
N THR A 266 4.91 -31.22 3.46
CA THR A 266 4.42 -29.88 3.81
C THR A 266 5.55 -28.83 3.80
N ASP A 267 6.69 -29.17 4.37
CA ASP A 267 7.85 -28.28 4.47
C ASP A 267 8.49 -28.02 3.11
N ALA A 268 8.56 -29.04 2.25
CA ALA A 268 9.07 -28.90 0.89
C ALA A 268 8.17 -28.03 0.01
N ALA A 269 6.85 -28.21 0.11
CA ALA A 269 5.87 -27.41 -0.63
C ALA A 269 5.92 -25.92 -0.23
N LEU A 270 5.98 -25.62 1.07
CA LEU A 270 6.11 -24.27 1.58
C LEU A 270 7.45 -23.62 1.21
N SER A 271 8.53 -24.41 1.25
CA SER A 271 9.87 -23.96 0.86
C SER A 271 9.92 -23.58 -0.64
N GLN A 272 9.42 -24.43 -1.52
CA GLN A 272 9.37 -24.15 -2.96
C GLN A 272 8.50 -22.92 -3.25
N TYR A 273 7.33 -22.83 -2.64
CA TYR A 273 6.46 -21.66 -2.78
C TYR A 273 7.15 -20.38 -2.28
N GLY A 274 7.83 -20.44 -1.11
CA GLY A 274 8.54 -19.32 -0.52
C GLY A 274 9.67 -18.79 -1.42
N ILE A 275 10.44 -19.69 -2.05
CA ILE A 275 11.49 -19.30 -3.00
C ILE A 275 10.87 -18.67 -4.24
N ILE A 276 9.87 -19.29 -4.84
CA ILE A 276 9.25 -18.80 -6.08
C ILE A 276 8.61 -17.42 -5.85
N GLN A 277 7.73 -17.31 -4.88
CA GLN A 277 6.95 -16.10 -4.65
C GLN A 277 7.74 -15.01 -3.90
N GLY A 278 8.65 -15.43 -3.02
CA GLY A 278 9.47 -14.52 -2.22
C GLY A 278 10.65 -13.93 -2.97
N MET A 279 11.30 -14.70 -3.85
CA MET A 279 12.56 -14.32 -4.50
C MET A 279 12.44 -14.27 -6.03
N VAL A 280 11.95 -15.34 -6.65
CA VAL A 280 11.97 -15.46 -8.12
C VAL A 280 11.03 -14.46 -8.77
N MET A 281 9.78 -14.35 -8.31
CA MET A 281 8.78 -13.44 -8.88
C MET A 281 9.17 -11.97 -8.79
N PRO A 282 9.66 -11.42 -7.66
CA PRO A 282 10.12 -10.04 -7.61
C PRO A 282 11.28 -9.73 -8.57
N ILE A 283 12.19 -10.69 -8.76
CA ILE A 283 13.32 -10.54 -9.68
C ILE A 283 12.84 -10.60 -11.14
N LEU A 284 11.98 -11.56 -11.49
CA LEU A 284 11.43 -11.68 -12.85
C LEU A 284 10.57 -10.46 -13.25
N LEU A 285 9.83 -9.90 -12.31
CA LEU A 285 8.99 -8.73 -12.55
C LEU A 285 9.76 -7.40 -12.47
N PHE A 286 11.04 -7.42 -12.09
CA PHE A 286 11.86 -6.21 -12.01
C PHE A 286 11.95 -5.45 -13.35
N PRO A 287 12.19 -6.11 -14.52
CA PRO A 287 12.26 -5.41 -15.80
C PRO A 287 10.93 -4.76 -16.22
N SER A 288 9.78 -5.30 -15.81
CA SER A 288 8.47 -4.73 -16.16
C SER A 288 8.26 -3.33 -15.59
N SER A 289 9.03 -2.96 -14.57
CA SER A 289 8.96 -1.63 -13.96
C SER A 289 9.52 -0.50 -14.82
N PHE A 290 10.32 -0.82 -15.83
CA PHE A 290 10.82 0.17 -16.79
C PHE A 290 9.81 0.46 -17.90
N LEU A 291 8.74 -0.36 -18.02
CA LEU A 291 7.71 -0.23 -19.04
C LEU A 291 6.46 0.51 -18.55
N THR A 292 6.34 0.78 -17.25
CA THR A 292 5.22 1.50 -16.61
C THR A 292 5.65 2.87 -16.11
#